data_b98fbcad5f07f976501e17fb150aab88
#
_entry.id   b98fbcad5f07f976501e17fb150aab88
#
_cell.length_a   1.000
_cell.length_b   1.000
_cell.length_c   1.000
_cell.angle_alpha   90.00
_cell.angle_beta   90.00
_cell.angle_gamma   90.00
#
_symmetry.space_group_name_H-M   'P 1'
#
loop_
_entity.id
_entity.type
_entity.pdbx_description
1 polymer ?
#
loop_
_entity_poly.entity_id
_entity_poly.type
_entity_poly.pdbx_seq_one_letter_code
_entity_poly.pdbx_strand_id
1 'polypeptide(L)'
;MRNVRVFKWVVMLSVIVACYGAYKALNSPIDQTVYKVVKVNSEVSLYVTEGSAGATTDFVYQYYLISPDVTEEAFLKGIGDKYQPFLSTSDGKAKIDINDDAIHLNVKGDVYRFTNGASYSTTIYLNASPF
;
A
#
# COMPACT_ATOMS: atom_id res chain seq x y z
N MET A 1 -33.61 -35.72 -21.14
CA MET A 1 -33.39 -35.76 -19.71
C MET A 1 -31.95 -35.82 -19.28
N ARG A 2 -31.04 -36.28 -20.13
CA ARG A 2 -29.60 -36.24 -19.85
C ARG A 2 -29.08 -34.83 -19.66
N ASN A 3 -29.70 -33.85 -20.33
CA ASN A 3 -29.22 -32.46 -20.34
C ASN A 3 -29.46 -31.74 -19.02
N VAL A 4 -30.30 -32.23 -18.14
CA VAL A 4 -30.62 -31.61 -16.84
C VAL A 4 -29.45 -31.74 -15.87
N ARG A 5 -28.72 -32.89 -15.89
CA ARG A 5 -27.53 -33.08 -15.05
C ARG A 5 -26.41 -32.16 -15.49
N VAL A 6 -26.15 -32.10 -16.79
CA VAL A 6 -25.12 -31.20 -17.35
C VAL A 6 -25.47 -29.76 -17.07
N PHE A 7 -26.72 -29.37 -17.22
CA PHE A 7 -27.20 -28.03 -16.96
C PHE A 7 -26.98 -27.61 -15.48
N LYS A 8 -27.27 -28.51 -14.55
CA LYS A 8 -27.02 -28.23 -13.11
C LYS A 8 -25.56 -28.03 -12.83
N TRP A 9 -24.67 -28.81 -13.42
CA TRP A 9 -23.24 -28.66 -13.26
C TRP A 9 -22.72 -27.35 -13.84
N VAL A 10 -23.23 -26.97 -15.01
CA VAL A 10 -22.84 -25.73 -15.66
C VAL A 10 -23.29 -24.52 -14.82
N VAL A 11 -24.52 -24.56 -14.29
CA VAL A 11 -25.03 -23.48 -13.42
C VAL A 11 -24.19 -23.38 -12.14
N MET A 12 -23.85 -24.50 -11.54
CA MET A 12 -23.04 -24.53 -10.33
C MET A 12 -21.64 -23.95 -10.57
N LEU A 13 -21.00 -24.33 -11.68
CA LEU A 13 -19.69 -23.77 -12.07
C LEU A 13 -19.78 -22.26 -12.32
N SER A 14 -20.84 -21.79 -12.98
CA SER A 14 -21.05 -20.38 -13.25
C SER A 14 -21.18 -19.57 -11.96
N VAL A 15 -21.90 -20.09 -10.97
CA VAL A 15 -22.06 -19.46 -9.66
C VAL A 15 -20.72 -19.37 -8.93
N ILE A 16 -19.92 -20.44 -8.95
CA ILE A 16 -18.61 -20.47 -8.31
C ILE A 16 -17.68 -19.44 -8.95
N VAL A 17 -17.63 -19.34 -10.25
CA VAL A 17 -16.82 -18.37 -10.97
C VAL A 17 -17.25 -16.94 -10.65
N ALA A 18 -18.57 -16.69 -10.64
CA ALA A 18 -19.11 -15.37 -10.30
C ALA A 18 -18.77 -14.96 -8.86
N CYS A 19 -18.91 -15.89 -7.91
CA CYS A 19 -18.55 -15.64 -6.51
C CYS A 19 -17.06 -15.36 -6.34
N TYR A 20 -16.21 -16.10 -7.03
CA TYR A 20 -14.77 -15.88 -6.99
C TYR A 20 -14.39 -14.52 -7.57
N GLY A 21 -14.97 -14.14 -8.70
CA GLY A 21 -14.74 -12.84 -9.31
C GLY A 21 -15.18 -11.69 -8.43
N ALA A 22 -16.37 -11.82 -7.80
CA ALA A 22 -16.88 -10.82 -6.88
C ALA A 22 -15.98 -10.71 -5.63
N TYR A 23 -15.57 -11.85 -5.08
CA TYR A 23 -14.66 -11.88 -3.93
C TYR A 23 -13.35 -11.15 -4.25
N LYS A 24 -12.77 -11.44 -5.41
CA LYS A 24 -11.53 -10.81 -5.85
C LYS A 24 -11.69 -9.30 -6.05
N ALA A 25 -12.80 -8.87 -6.63
CA ALA A 25 -13.08 -7.45 -6.85
C ALA A 25 -13.26 -6.69 -5.54
N LEU A 26 -13.92 -7.29 -4.55
CA LEU A 26 -14.16 -6.68 -3.25
C LEU A 26 -12.90 -6.60 -2.39
N ASN A 27 -11.99 -7.55 -2.55
CA ASN A 27 -10.75 -7.62 -1.78
C ASN A 27 -9.53 -7.15 -2.56
N SER A 28 -9.72 -6.52 -3.71
CA SER A 28 -8.63 -5.93 -4.46
C SER A 28 -7.95 -4.85 -3.64
N PRO A 29 -6.60 -4.84 -3.53
CA PRO A 29 -5.91 -3.77 -2.87
C PRO A 29 -6.18 -2.45 -3.61
N ILE A 30 -6.13 -1.36 -2.86
CA ILE A 30 -6.26 -0.01 -3.44
C ILE A 30 -5.18 0.14 -4.50
N ASP A 31 -5.54 0.60 -5.69
CA ASP A 31 -4.58 0.89 -6.73
C ASP A 31 -3.65 2.00 -6.25
N GLN A 32 -2.38 1.67 -6.11
CA GLN A 32 -1.37 2.59 -5.65
C GLN A 32 -0.34 2.80 -6.75
N THR A 33 0.13 4.03 -6.85
CA THR A 33 1.23 4.38 -7.74
C THR A 33 2.37 4.95 -6.90
N VAL A 34 3.60 4.75 -7.36
CA VAL A 34 4.75 5.33 -6.68
C VAL A 34 4.75 6.84 -6.91
N TYR A 35 4.62 7.58 -5.83
CA TYR A 35 4.56 9.05 -5.86
C TYR A 35 5.94 9.66 -5.70
N LYS A 36 6.75 9.08 -4.82
CA LYS A 36 8.08 9.61 -4.51
C LYS A 36 8.99 8.48 -4.01
N VAL A 37 10.27 8.55 -4.37
CA VAL A 37 11.29 7.63 -3.85
C VAL A 37 12.43 8.46 -3.29
N VAL A 38 12.80 8.19 -2.05
CA VAL A 38 13.91 8.88 -1.38
C VAL A 38 14.90 7.83 -0.88
N LYS A 39 16.15 7.95 -1.28
CA LYS A 39 17.20 7.06 -0.80
C LYS A 39 17.61 7.48 0.61
N VAL A 40 17.43 6.57 1.58
CA VAL A 40 17.80 6.83 2.98
C VAL A 40 19.27 6.54 3.19
N ASN A 41 19.71 5.34 2.78
CA ASN A 41 21.11 4.93 2.85
C ASN A 41 21.34 3.79 1.84
N SER A 42 22.50 3.12 1.92
CA SER A 42 22.81 2.01 1.00
C SER A 42 21.95 0.76 1.24
N GLU A 43 21.26 0.67 2.37
CA GLU A 43 20.50 -0.52 2.76
C GLU A 43 18.99 -0.35 2.63
N VAL A 44 18.50 0.89 2.62
CA VAL A 44 17.05 1.13 2.62
C VAL A 44 16.69 2.39 1.83
N SER A 45 15.57 2.31 1.11
CA SER A 45 14.94 3.45 0.43
C SER A 45 13.55 3.67 0.98
N LEU A 46 13.10 4.91 0.97
CA LEU A 46 11.76 5.30 1.37
C LEU A 46 10.89 5.45 0.14
N TYR A 47 9.85 4.65 0.03
CA TYR A 47 8.88 4.73 -1.06
C TYR A 47 7.59 5.35 -0.53
N VAL A 48 7.09 6.35 -1.23
CA VAL A 48 5.79 6.96 -0.95
C VAL A 48 4.85 6.63 -2.10
N THR A 49 3.72 6.03 -1.76
CA THR A 49 2.69 5.72 -2.75
C THR A 49 1.49 6.63 -2.57
N GLU A 50 0.80 6.87 -3.69
CA GLU A 50 -0.46 7.61 -3.72
C GLU A 50 -1.56 6.67 -4.18
N GLY A 51 -2.65 6.60 -3.43
CA GLY A 51 -3.79 5.76 -3.77
C GLY A 51 -5.10 6.43 -3.40
N SER A 52 -6.17 5.99 -4.05
CA SER A 52 -7.51 6.47 -3.76
C SER A 52 -8.39 5.28 -3.37
N ALA A 53 -9.06 5.41 -2.23
CA ALA A 53 -9.95 4.37 -1.73
C ALA A 53 -11.35 4.39 -2.38
N GLY A 54 -11.61 5.34 -3.28
CA GLY A 54 -12.87 5.48 -3.98
C GLY A 54 -13.01 6.85 -4.62
N ALA A 55 -14.05 7.03 -5.45
CA ALA A 55 -14.23 8.24 -6.24
C ALA A 55 -14.54 9.49 -5.41
N THR A 56 -14.97 9.30 -4.16
CA THR A 56 -15.38 10.40 -3.28
C THR A 56 -14.45 10.61 -2.09
N THR A 57 -13.38 9.82 -1.98
CA THR A 57 -12.41 9.92 -0.89
C THR A 57 -11.14 10.62 -1.35
N ASP A 58 -10.51 11.32 -0.43
CA ASP A 58 -9.22 11.95 -0.68
C ASP A 58 -8.14 10.90 -0.91
N PHE A 59 -7.04 11.31 -1.53
CA PHE A 59 -5.89 10.45 -1.72
C PHE A 59 -5.29 10.06 -0.38
N VAL A 60 -4.81 8.82 -0.32
CA VAL A 60 -4.07 8.29 0.82
C VAL A 60 -2.63 8.09 0.39
N TYR A 61 -1.71 8.59 1.19
CA TYR A 61 -0.27 8.45 0.94
C TYR A 61 0.29 7.46 1.95
N GLN A 62 0.96 6.43 1.45
CA GLN A 62 1.54 5.38 2.27
C GLN A 62 3.04 5.35 2.10
N TYR A 63 3.74 5.18 3.21
CA TYR A 63 5.19 5.25 3.30
C TYR A 63 5.74 3.87 3.64
N TYR A 64 6.72 3.42 2.85
CA TYR A 64 7.32 2.10 2.99
C TYR A 64 8.84 2.22 3.07
N LEU A 65 9.45 1.33 3.86
CA LEU A 65 10.90 1.16 3.84
C LEU A 65 11.22 -0.10 3.05
N ILE A 66 11.93 0.05 1.95
CA ILE A 66 12.17 -1.00 0.97
C ILE A 66 13.66 -1.08 0.67
N SER A 67 14.16 -2.31 0.47
CA SER A 67 15.54 -2.52 0.03
C SER A 67 15.77 -1.89 -1.36
N PRO A 68 16.93 -1.23 -1.59
CA PRO A 68 17.23 -0.65 -2.91
C PRO A 68 17.30 -1.68 -4.04
N ASP A 69 17.48 -2.96 -3.71
CA ASP A 69 17.53 -4.04 -4.69
C ASP A 69 16.15 -4.41 -5.24
N VAL A 70 15.08 -3.95 -4.60
CA VAL A 70 13.71 -4.22 -5.04
C VAL A 70 13.35 -3.24 -6.14
N THR A 71 12.89 -3.76 -7.27
CA THR A 71 12.41 -2.92 -8.37
C THR A 71 11.05 -2.31 -8.04
N GLU A 72 10.72 -1.20 -8.68
CA GLU A 72 9.40 -0.56 -8.50
C GLU A 72 8.26 -1.53 -8.84
N GLU A 73 8.42 -2.30 -9.92
CA GLU A 73 7.43 -3.29 -10.33
C GLU A 73 7.25 -4.38 -9.27
N ALA A 74 8.35 -4.93 -8.76
CA ALA A 74 8.31 -5.94 -7.70
C ALA A 74 7.69 -5.40 -6.42
N PHE A 75 7.99 -4.14 -6.08
CA PHE A 75 7.40 -3.46 -4.93
C PHE A 75 5.88 -3.33 -5.07
N LEU A 76 5.41 -2.82 -6.22
CA LEU A 76 3.97 -2.64 -6.45
C LEU A 76 3.20 -3.96 -6.41
N LYS A 77 3.78 -5.04 -6.91
CA LYS A 77 3.18 -6.37 -6.84
C LYS A 77 3.12 -6.93 -5.43
N GLY A 78 4.06 -6.54 -4.57
CA GLY A 78 4.16 -7.05 -3.21
C GLY A 78 3.40 -6.24 -2.16
N ILE A 79 2.81 -5.11 -2.54
CA ILE A 79 2.04 -4.28 -1.62
C ILE A 79 0.85 -5.06 -1.06
N GLY A 80 0.69 -5.02 0.26
CA GLY A 80 -0.37 -5.73 0.95
C GLY A 80 -0.03 -7.17 1.32
N ASP A 81 0.96 -7.75 0.69
CA ASP A 81 1.43 -9.10 0.96
C ASP A 81 2.83 -9.08 1.59
N LYS A 82 3.85 -8.73 0.81
CA LYS A 82 5.24 -8.66 1.28
C LYS A 82 5.58 -7.33 1.95
N TYR A 83 4.94 -6.26 1.52
CA TYR A 83 5.27 -4.91 1.96
C TYR A 83 4.08 -4.27 2.65
N GLN A 84 4.31 -3.78 3.87
CA GLN A 84 3.31 -3.08 4.66
C GLN A 84 3.80 -1.66 4.92
N PRO A 85 2.92 -0.65 4.84
CA PRO A 85 3.32 0.70 5.13
C PRO A 85 3.55 0.90 6.63
N PHE A 86 4.53 1.73 6.97
CA PHE A 86 4.71 2.15 8.35
C PHE A 86 3.93 3.44 8.67
N LEU A 87 3.56 4.19 7.66
CA LEU A 87 2.79 5.43 7.80
C LEU A 87 1.74 5.50 6.70
N SER A 88 0.52 5.88 7.08
CA SER A 88 -0.57 6.16 6.16
C SER A 88 -1.19 7.49 6.55
N THR A 89 -1.24 8.44 5.61
CA THR A 89 -1.68 9.81 5.88
C THR A 89 -2.38 10.41 4.67
N SER A 90 -3.13 11.48 4.91
CA SER A 90 -3.75 12.27 3.86
C SER A 90 -2.81 13.34 3.27
N ASP A 91 -1.65 13.55 3.86
CA ASP A 91 -0.71 14.60 3.44
C ASP A 91 0.25 14.13 2.36
N GLY A 92 0.03 14.58 1.12
CA GLY A 92 0.92 14.31 -0.01
C GLY A 92 2.13 15.24 -0.09
N LYS A 93 2.21 16.23 0.79
CA LYS A 93 3.29 17.22 0.80
C LYS A 93 4.11 17.18 2.08
N ALA A 94 4.12 16.03 2.75
CA ALA A 94 4.89 15.84 3.96
C ALA A 94 6.37 16.13 3.70
N LYS A 95 7.00 16.84 4.63
CA LYS A 95 8.41 17.15 4.55
C LYS A 95 9.23 15.96 5.05
N ILE A 96 10.18 15.53 4.25
CA ILE A 96 11.04 14.38 4.54
C ILE A 96 12.47 14.87 4.67
N ASP A 97 13.06 14.73 5.87
CA ASP A 97 14.45 15.05 6.13
C ASP A 97 15.16 13.79 6.62
N ILE A 98 16.31 13.49 6.03
CA ILE A 98 17.10 12.32 6.37
C ILE A 98 18.44 12.77 6.93
N ASN A 99 18.73 12.38 8.18
CA ASN A 99 19.97 12.69 8.88
C ASN A 99 20.47 11.44 9.60
N ASP A 100 21.71 11.05 9.33
CA ASP A 100 22.39 9.95 10.02
C ASP A 100 21.54 8.69 10.12
N ASP A 101 20.99 8.24 9.00
CA ASP A 101 20.10 7.07 8.88
C ASP A 101 18.76 7.25 9.59
N ALA A 102 18.47 8.42 10.13
CA ALA A 102 17.19 8.74 10.73
C ALA A 102 16.30 9.48 9.74
N ILE A 103 15.02 9.14 9.75
CA ILE A 103 14.01 9.75 8.89
C ILE A 103 13.15 10.66 9.75
N HIS A 104 13.14 11.94 9.41
CA HIS A 104 12.28 12.94 10.08
C HIS A 104 11.14 13.28 9.12
N LEU A 105 9.91 12.99 9.56
CA LEU A 105 8.71 13.24 8.78
C LEU A 105 7.87 14.31 9.46
N ASN A 106 7.59 15.40 8.74
CA ASN A 106 6.66 16.43 9.18
C ASN A 106 5.39 16.33 8.35
N VAL A 107 4.33 15.83 8.96
CA VAL A 107 3.05 15.56 8.32
C VAL A 107 2.02 16.57 8.79
N LYS A 108 1.32 17.20 7.85
CA LYS A 108 0.19 18.09 8.13
C LYS A 108 -1.06 17.44 7.57
N GLY A 109 -1.99 17.10 8.45
CA GLY A 109 -3.22 16.42 8.06
C GLY A 109 -3.48 15.18 8.89
N ASP A 110 -4.31 14.30 8.39
CA ASP A 110 -4.71 13.11 9.12
C ASP A 110 -3.65 12.02 8.99
N VAL A 111 -3.31 11.42 10.12
CA VAL A 111 -2.49 10.20 10.17
C VAL A 111 -3.43 9.04 10.47
N TYR A 112 -3.61 8.17 9.49
CA TYR A 112 -4.51 7.03 9.65
C TYR A 112 -3.84 5.86 10.36
N ARG A 113 -2.53 5.71 10.14
CA ARG A 113 -1.75 4.63 10.74
C ARG A 113 -0.28 5.02 10.83
N PHE A 114 0.33 4.70 11.94
CA PHE A 114 1.78 4.82 12.12
C PHE A 114 2.28 3.64 12.95
N THR A 115 3.27 2.93 12.44
CA THR A 115 3.90 1.79 13.12
C THR A 115 5.41 1.97 13.03
N ASN A 116 6.08 2.01 14.18
CA ASN A 116 7.53 2.16 14.24
C ASN A 116 8.23 0.81 14.50
N GLY A 117 7.77 -0.23 13.80
CA GLY A 117 8.35 -1.56 13.90
C GLY A 117 9.18 -1.90 12.68
N ALA A 118 10.26 -1.16 12.45
CA ALA A 118 11.07 -1.35 11.26
C ALA A 118 11.97 -2.58 11.36
N SER A 119 12.06 -3.33 10.27
CA SER A 119 13.01 -4.43 10.12
C SER A 119 14.43 -3.94 9.84
N TYR A 120 14.61 -2.65 9.67
CA TYR A 120 15.87 -2.01 9.37
C TYR A 120 16.34 -1.18 10.56
N SER A 121 17.68 -0.99 10.66
CA SER A 121 18.27 -0.16 11.71
C SER A 121 18.10 1.33 11.41
N THR A 122 16.86 1.75 11.22
CA THR A 122 16.51 3.13 10.88
C THR A 122 15.52 3.67 11.89
N THR A 123 15.83 4.84 12.44
CA THR A 123 14.94 5.52 13.38
C THR A 123 14.01 6.46 12.61
N ILE A 124 12.73 6.42 12.94
CA ILE A 124 11.73 7.27 12.30
C ILE A 124 11.19 8.24 13.34
N TYR A 125 11.32 9.53 13.05
CA TYR A 125 10.74 10.61 13.86
C TYR A 125 9.54 11.17 13.11
N LEU A 126 8.37 11.00 13.68
CA LEU A 126 7.14 11.52 13.10
C LEU A 126 6.68 12.75 13.91
N ASN A 127 6.54 13.86 13.21
CA ASN A 127 5.90 15.06 13.75
C ASN A 127 4.61 15.28 12.95
N ALA A 128 3.49 15.01 13.57
CA ALA A 128 2.18 15.11 12.93
C ALA A 128 1.40 16.29 13.51
N SER A 129 0.84 17.09 12.63
CA SER A 129 0.01 18.23 12.99
C SER A 129 -1.26 18.20 12.15
N PRO A 130 -2.45 18.47 12.73
CA PRO A 130 -3.69 18.49 11.97
C PRO A 130 -3.79 19.68 11.00
N PHE A 131 -2.91 20.66 11.14
CA PHE A 131 -2.93 21.87 10.30
C PHE A 131 -1.58 22.18 9.67
#